data_cc2afa524509dc3e55884212c48d43ac
#
_entry.id   cc2afa524509dc3e55884212c48d43ac
#
_cell.length_a   1.000
_cell.length_b   1.000
_cell.length_c   1.000
_cell.angle_alpha   90.00
_cell.angle_beta   90.00
_cell.angle_gamma   90.00
#
_symmetry.space_group_name_H-M   'P 1'
#
loop_
_entity.id
_entity.type
_entity.pdbx_description
1 polymer ?
#
loop_
_entity_poly.entity_id
_entity_poly.type
_entity_poly.pdbx_seq_one_letter_code
_entity_poly.pdbx_strand_id
1 'polypeptide(L)'
;MSSLYTLPGHLIRRLQQIAVALFAARMAEAGLDLTPVQYAALSTIHDNPGVDQATLAGLIAYDRVTLGGVVERLEQKGLVRREVSARDRRAREIRLTEAGDDLLTAALPWVEKVQADIVEALGAEERAVFLSLLSKLTDAGNDRSRAPLRDDRTDPARS
;
A
#
# COMPACT_ATOMS: atom_id res chain seq x y z
N MET A 1 -32.20 -14.49 -10.47
CA MET A 1 -31.10 -13.49 -10.58
C MET A 1 -30.58 -13.17 -9.18
N SER A 2 -29.29 -13.30 -8.97
CA SER A 2 -28.68 -12.91 -7.69
C SER A 2 -28.81 -11.39 -7.51
N SER A 3 -29.17 -10.95 -6.29
CA SER A 3 -29.19 -9.52 -5.98
C SER A 3 -27.78 -8.93 -6.14
N LEU A 4 -27.65 -7.77 -6.78
CA LEU A 4 -26.38 -7.03 -6.89
C LEU A 4 -25.66 -6.91 -5.53
N TYR A 5 -26.44 -6.71 -4.48
CA TYR A 5 -25.95 -6.46 -3.12
C TYR A 5 -25.29 -7.67 -2.43
N THR A 6 -25.44 -8.88 -2.99
CA THR A 6 -24.84 -10.11 -2.49
C THR A 6 -23.67 -10.60 -3.36
N LEU A 7 -23.35 -9.90 -4.45
CA LEU A 7 -22.25 -10.25 -5.33
C LEU A 7 -20.90 -9.90 -4.68
N PRO A 8 -19.93 -10.85 -4.61
CA PRO A 8 -18.62 -10.60 -4.01
C PRO A 8 -17.91 -9.37 -4.59
N GLY A 9 -17.88 -9.23 -5.91
CA GLY A 9 -17.23 -8.08 -6.55
C GLY A 9 -17.85 -6.74 -6.17
N HIS A 10 -19.19 -6.68 -5.97
CA HIS A 10 -19.86 -5.48 -5.48
C HIS A 10 -19.48 -5.16 -4.04
N LEU A 11 -19.45 -6.17 -3.18
CA LEU A 11 -19.09 -6.00 -1.77
C LEU A 11 -17.62 -5.56 -1.62
N ILE A 12 -16.69 -6.18 -2.37
CA ILE A 12 -15.28 -5.80 -2.39
C ILE A 12 -15.10 -4.34 -2.81
N ARG A 13 -15.78 -3.92 -3.90
CA ARG A 13 -15.73 -2.53 -4.37
C ARG A 13 -16.25 -1.55 -3.31
N ARG A 14 -17.36 -1.88 -2.65
CA ARG A 14 -17.93 -1.04 -1.58
C ARG A 14 -16.98 -0.96 -0.40
N LEU A 15 -16.41 -2.09 0.04
CA LEU A 15 -15.45 -2.12 1.15
C LEU A 15 -14.21 -1.29 0.83
N GLN A 16 -13.69 -1.37 -0.40
CA GLN A 16 -12.58 -0.53 -0.85
C GLN A 16 -12.92 0.97 -0.77
N GLN A 17 -14.10 1.37 -1.20
CA GLN A 17 -14.53 2.77 -1.09
C GLN A 17 -14.62 3.23 0.37
N ILE A 18 -15.13 2.40 1.26
CA ILE A 18 -15.21 2.68 2.70
C ILE A 18 -13.81 2.79 3.30
N ALA A 19 -12.90 1.85 3.00
CA ALA A 19 -11.53 1.88 3.49
C ALA A 19 -10.78 3.16 3.07
N VAL A 20 -10.94 3.60 1.82
CA VAL A 20 -10.34 4.85 1.32
C VAL A 20 -10.93 6.07 2.04
N ALA A 21 -12.25 6.10 2.28
CA ALA A 21 -12.90 7.20 2.98
C ALA A 21 -12.47 7.28 4.46
N LEU A 22 -12.35 6.15 5.14
CA LEU A 22 -11.85 6.07 6.53
C LEU A 22 -10.40 6.57 6.61
N PHE A 23 -9.55 6.17 5.68
CA PHE A 23 -8.17 6.64 5.61
C PHE A 23 -8.13 8.17 5.46
N ALA A 24 -8.88 8.72 4.50
CA ALA A 24 -8.93 10.16 4.25
C ALA A 24 -9.42 10.93 5.48
N ALA A 25 -10.45 10.43 6.18
CA ALA A 25 -10.99 11.05 7.39
C ALA A 25 -9.95 11.08 8.52
N ARG A 26 -9.22 9.97 8.76
CA ARG A 26 -8.19 9.91 9.79
C ARG A 26 -6.97 10.77 9.47
N MET A 27 -6.56 10.84 8.20
CA MET A 27 -5.47 11.75 7.81
C MET A 27 -5.89 13.22 7.96
N ALA A 28 -7.13 13.57 7.62
CA ALA A 28 -7.65 14.92 7.86
C ALA A 28 -7.70 15.29 9.34
N GLU A 29 -8.14 14.37 10.22
CA GLU A 29 -8.14 14.52 11.66
C GLU A 29 -6.71 14.76 12.22
N ALA A 30 -5.73 14.04 11.65
CA ALA A 30 -4.32 14.18 11.99
C ALA A 30 -3.65 15.44 11.42
N GLY A 31 -4.30 16.15 10.50
CA GLY A 31 -3.69 17.25 9.73
C GLY A 31 -2.60 16.79 8.75
N LEU A 32 -2.66 15.55 8.29
CA LEU A 32 -1.68 14.94 7.39
C LEU A 32 -2.23 14.87 5.96
N ASP A 33 -1.43 15.32 4.98
CA ASP A 33 -1.74 15.20 3.55
C ASP A 33 -1.12 13.92 2.97
N LEU A 34 -1.81 12.79 3.14
CA LEU A 34 -1.34 11.47 2.75
C LEU A 34 -2.49 10.63 2.19
N THR A 35 -2.23 9.90 1.10
CA THR A 35 -3.16 8.91 0.53
C THR A 35 -2.74 7.49 0.87
N PRO A 36 -3.64 6.48 0.76
CA PRO A 36 -3.27 5.09 1.04
C PRO A 36 -2.07 4.59 0.22
N VAL A 37 -2.01 4.92 -1.07
CA VAL A 37 -0.90 4.50 -1.93
C VAL A 37 0.40 5.24 -1.61
N GLN A 38 0.32 6.51 -1.21
CA GLN A 38 1.49 7.27 -0.76
C GLN A 38 2.05 6.69 0.54
N TYR A 39 1.18 6.34 1.50
CA TYR A 39 1.59 5.65 2.72
C TYR A 39 2.27 4.31 2.41
N ALA A 40 1.64 3.47 1.57
CA ALA A 40 2.22 2.19 1.17
C ALA A 40 3.60 2.37 0.51
N ALA A 41 3.76 3.37 -0.36
CA ALA A 41 5.03 3.68 -1.00
C ALA A 41 6.09 4.12 0.03
N LEU A 42 5.77 5.07 0.91
CA LEU A 42 6.70 5.55 1.93
C LEU A 42 7.12 4.43 2.89
N SER A 43 6.17 3.62 3.39
CA SER A 43 6.45 2.48 4.26
C SER A 43 7.36 1.46 3.58
N THR A 44 7.10 1.13 2.32
CA THR A 44 7.91 0.17 1.57
C THR A 44 9.31 0.71 1.27
N ILE A 45 9.46 2.01 0.97
CA ILE A 45 10.76 2.65 0.77
C ILE A 45 11.55 2.70 2.08
N HIS A 46 10.87 2.92 3.23
CA HIS A 46 11.50 2.85 4.56
C HIS A 46 12.13 1.48 4.80
N ASP A 47 11.36 0.41 4.54
CA ASP A 47 11.81 -0.98 4.74
C ASP A 47 12.84 -1.44 3.69
N ASN A 48 12.90 -0.77 2.53
CA ASN A 48 13.78 -1.13 1.41
C ASN A 48 14.50 0.13 0.85
N PRO A 49 15.41 0.74 1.60
CA PRO A 49 16.11 1.95 1.17
C PRO A 49 16.90 1.72 -0.11
N GLY A 50 16.67 2.55 -1.12
CA GLY A 50 17.31 2.42 -2.44
C GLY A 50 16.55 1.52 -3.41
N VAL A 51 15.31 1.17 -3.10
CA VAL A 51 14.44 0.42 -4.01
C VAL A 51 14.23 1.19 -5.31
N ASP A 52 14.23 0.48 -6.43
CA ASP A 52 13.85 1.06 -7.73
C ASP A 52 12.31 1.09 -7.90
N GLN A 53 11.83 1.90 -8.86
CA GLN A 53 10.39 2.09 -9.08
C GLN A 53 9.67 0.80 -9.50
N ALA A 54 10.29 -0.07 -10.29
CA ALA A 54 9.65 -1.31 -10.74
C ALA A 54 9.49 -2.30 -9.58
N THR A 55 10.53 -2.44 -8.75
CA THR A 55 10.50 -3.26 -7.55
C THR A 55 9.48 -2.72 -6.55
N LEU A 56 9.46 -1.40 -6.31
CA LEU A 56 8.47 -0.76 -5.45
C LEU A 56 7.04 -1.05 -5.90
N ALA A 57 6.76 -0.94 -7.21
CA ALA A 57 5.45 -1.24 -7.77
C ALA A 57 5.02 -2.70 -7.51
N GLY A 58 5.95 -3.64 -7.65
CA GLY A 58 5.72 -5.05 -7.33
C GLY A 58 5.43 -5.28 -5.85
N LEU A 59 6.22 -4.67 -4.97
CA LEU A 59 6.09 -4.84 -3.52
C LEU A 59 4.76 -4.32 -2.95
N ILE A 60 4.17 -3.29 -3.57
CA ILE A 60 2.88 -2.73 -3.12
C ILE A 60 1.70 -3.16 -4.01
N ALA A 61 1.92 -4.09 -4.94
CA ALA A 61 0.91 -4.53 -5.90
C ALA A 61 0.23 -3.37 -6.64
N TYR A 62 1.01 -2.41 -7.14
CA TYR A 62 0.52 -1.22 -7.80
C TYR A 62 1.04 -1.11 -9.25
N ASP A 63 0.22 -0.54 -10.14
CA ASP A 63 0.60 -0.35 -11.53
C ASP A 63 1.83 0.55 -11.67
N ARG A 64 2.86 0.06 -12.38
CA ARG A 64 4.16 0.74 -12.50
C ARG A 64 4.05 2.15 -13.09
N VAL A 65 3.20 2.34 -14.10
CA VAL A 65 3.02 3.64 -14.77
C VAL A 65 2.36 4.63 -13.80
N THR A 66 1.29 4.19 -13.15
CA THR A 66 0.57 5.00 -12.17
C THR A 66 1.42 5.33 -10.96
N LEU A 67 2.26 4.39 -10.50
CA LEU A 67 3.19 4.62 -9.39
C LEU A 67 4.23 5.70 -9.72
N GLY A 68 4.64 5.81 -10.97
CA GLY A 68 5.55 6.89 -11.40
C GLY A 68 5.05 8.27 -11.00
N GLY A 69 3.77 8.55 -11.23
CA GLY A 69 3.13 9.80 -10.82
C GLY A 69 2.99 9.95 -9.29
N VAL A 70 2.86 8.84 -8.55
CA VAL A 70 2.84 8.86 -7.08
C VAL A 70 4.22 9.24 -6.53
N VAL A 71 5.28 8.59 -7.03
CA VAL A 71 6.67 8.87 -6.61
C VAL A 71 7.07 10.31 -6.96
N GLU A 72 6.69 10.79 -8.15
CA GLU A 72 6.95 12.18 -8.55
C GLU A 72 6.30 13.19 -7.58
N ARG A 73 5.05 12.97 -7.18
CA ARG A 73 4.38 13.83 -6.19
C ARG A 73 5.04 13.76 -4.82
N LEU A 74 5.49 12.59 -4.38
CA LEU A 74 6.23 12.44 -3.13
C LEU A 74 7.57 13.18 -3.19
N GLU A 75 8.25 13.17 -4.33
CA GLU A 75 9.50 13.92 -4.56
C GLU A 75 9.24 15.43 -4.58
N GLN A 76 8.17 15.90 -5.24
CA GLN A 76 7.76 17.30 -5.24
C GLN A 76 7.41 17.82 -3.84
N LYS A 77 6.84 16.96 -2.98
CA LYS A 77 6.58 17.26 -1.56
C LYS A 77 7.85 17.17 -0.70
N GLY A 78 9.01 16.79 -1.26
CA GLY A 78 10.25 16.64 -0.52
C GLY A 78 10.29 15.44 0.43
N LEU A 79 9.41 14.44 0.24
CA LEU A 79 9.29 13.26 1.12
C LEU A 79 10.19 12.10 0.67
N VAL A 80 10.52 12.04 -0.61
CA VAL A 80 11.47 11.08 -1.17
C VAL A 80 12.46 11.80 -2.07
N ARG A 81 13.60 11.18 -2.34
CA ARG A 81 14.57 11.59 -3.33
C ARG A 81 14.93 10.43 -4.25
N ARG A 82 15.20 10.72 -5.50
CA ARG A 82 15.71 9.77 -6.49
C ARG A 82 17.19 10.05 -6.75
N GLU A 83 18.02 9.03 -6.59
CA GLU A 83 19.45 9.10 -6.80
C GLU A 83 19.87 8.15 -7.91
N VAL A 84 20.96 8.45 -8.62
CA VAL A 84 21.56 7.50 -9.54
C VAL A 84 22.22 6.40 -8.71
N SER A 85 21.90 5.14 -9.02
CA SER A 85 22.52 4.01 -8.32
C SER A 85 24.04 4.02 -8.48
N ALA A 86 24.75 3.83 -7.38
CA ALA A 86 26.20 3.66 -7.41
C ALA A 86 26.65 2.38 -8.15
N ARG A 87 25.75 1.39 -8.24
CA ARG A 87 25.99 0.08 -8.88
C ARG A 87 25.65 0.07 -10.37
N ASP A 88 24.58 0.79 -10.75
CA ASP A 88 24.12 0.88 -12.12
C ASP A 88 23.67 2.31 -12.44
N ARG A 89 24.43 3.03 -13.25
CA ARG A 89 24.13 4.42 -13.66
C ARG A 89 22.80 4.58 -14.41
N ARG A 90 22.19 3.48 -14.88
CA ARG A 90 20.88 3.47 -15.55
C ARG A 90 19.73 3.32 -14.57
N ALA A 91 19.98 2.83 -13.35
CA ALA A 91 18.99 2.64 -12.30
C ALA A 91 18.85 3.89 -11.42
N ARG A 92 17.63 4.18 -11.01
CA ARG A 92 17.31 5.21 -10.03
C ARG A 92 16.88 4.55 -8.75
N GLU A 93 17.59 4.84 -7.67
CA GLU A 93 17.26 4.43 -6.32
C GLU A 93 16.34 5.47 -5.67
N ILE A 94 15.33 5.00 -4.97
CA ILE A 94 14.37 5.85 -4.23
C ILE A 94 14.66 5.69 -2.74
N ARG A 95 14.76 6.81 -2.04
CA ARG A 95 15.01 6.85 -0.58
C ARG A 95 14.10 7.87 0.07
N LEU A 96 13.72 7.64 1.31
CA LEU A 96 13.07 8.65 2.13
C LEU A 96 14.03 9.83 2.37
N THR A 97 13.46 11.01 2.52
CA THR A 97 14.09 12.14 3.19
C THR A 97 13.76 12.10 4.68
N GLU A 98 14.41 12.93 5.49
CA GLU A 98 14.05 13.12 6.90
C GLU A 98 12.56 13.50 7.03
N ALA A 99 12.07 14.43 6.22
CA ALA A 99 10.65 14.80 6.20
C ALA A 99 9.72 13.65 5.83
N GLY A 100 10.16 12.74 4.96
CA GLY A 100 9.40 11.52 4.61
C GLY A 100 9.31 10.53 5.75
N ASP A 101 10.40 10.35 6.50
CA ASP A 101 10.47 9.49 7.67
C ASP A 101 9.64 10.05 8.84
N ASP A 102 9.73 11.35 9.07
CA ASP A 102 8.92 12.06 10.08
C ASP A 102 7.42 11.93 9.78
N LEU A 103 7.01 12.13 8.51
CA LEU A 103 5.61 11.97 8.10
C LEU A 103 5.13 10.54 8.29
N LEU A 104 5.94 9.54 7.91
CA LEU A 104 5.60 8.13 8.07
C LEU A 104 5.41 7.79 9.56
N THR A 105 6.31 8.24 10.41
CA THR A 105 6.24 8.06 11.87
C THR A 105 4.99 8.71 12.46
N ALA A 106 4.67 9.94 12.06
CA ALA A 106 3.47 10.65 12.49
C ALA A 106 2.18 9.99 12.02
N ALA A 107 2.19 9.38 10.84
CA ALA A 107 1.02 8.72 10.26
C ALA A 107 0.70 7.35 10.90
N LEU A 108 1.71 6.63 11.38
CA LEU A 108 1.58 5.24 11.84
C LEU A 108 0.42 5.02 12.84
N PRO A 109 0.28 5.78 13.95
CA PRO A 109 -0.80 5.56 14.91
C PRO A 109 -2.19 5.83 14.33
N TRP A 110 -2.27 6.68 13.31
CA TRP A 110 -3.53 6.96 12.61
C TRP A 110 -3.88 5.86 11.61
N VAL A 111 -2.89 5.31 10.93
CA VAL A 111 -3.09 4.17 10.05
C VAL A 111 -3.54 2.93 10.84
N GLU A 112 -3.00 2.70 12.03
CA GLU A 112 -3.46 1.64 12.94
C GLU A 112 -4.94 1.82 13.31
N LYS A 113 -5.37 3.05 13.59
CA LYS A 113 -6.80 3.35 13.82
C LYS A 113 -7.65 3.05 12.58
N VAL A 114 -7.19 3.42 11.38
CA VAL A 114 -7.89 3.11 10.12
C VAL A 114 -8.08 1.60 9.99
N GLN A 115 -7.05 0.79 10.25
CA GLN A 115 -7.15 -0.67 10.16
C GLN A 115 -8.18 -1.23 11.14
N ALA A 116 -8.25 -0.68 12.35
CA ALA A 116 -9.27 -1.05 13.32
C ALA A 116 -10.68 -0.66 12.87
N ASP A 117 -10.86 0.56 12.35
CA ASP A 117 -12.14 1.07 11.87
C ASP A 117 -12.71 0.24 10.70
N ILE A 118 -11.86 -0.22 9.77
CA ILE A 118 -12.29 -1.03 8.61
C ILE A 118 -13.01 -2.32 9.07
N VAL A 119 -12.59 -2.90 10.17
CA VAL A 119 -13.12 -4.17 10.70
C VAL A 119 -13.88 -3.99 12.01
N GLU A 120 -14.28 -2.77 12.35
CA GLU A 120 -14.94 -2.45 13.63
C GLU A 120 -16.21 -3.27 13.87
N ALA A 121 -16.98 -3.52 12.82
CA ALA A 121 -18.23 -4.29 12.88
C ALA A 121 -18.04 -5.79 13.20
N LEU A 122 -16.80 -6.29 13.15
CA LEU A 122 -16.48 -7.70 13.34
C LEU A 122 -15.98 -7.98 14.76
N GLY A 123 -16.44 -9.06 15.37
CA GLY A 123 -15.84 -9.59 16.60
C GLY A 123 -14.43 -10.16 16.36
N ALA A 124 -13.68 -10.45 17.41
CA ALA A 124 -12.28 -10.89 17.31
C ALA A 124 -12.11 -12.17 16.46
N GLU A 125 -12.97 -13.16 16.64
CA GLU A 125 -12.95 -14.39 15.85
C GLU A 125 -13.31 -14.15 14.39
N GLU A 126 -14.33 -13.32 14.13
CA GLU A 126 -14.75 -12.94 12.79
C GLU A 126 -13.66 -12.18 12.04
N ARG A 127 -12.92 -11.30 12.73
CA ARG A 127 -11.75 -10.59 12.16
C ARG A 127 -10.67 -11.55 11.70
N ALA A 128 -10.33 -12.54 12.53
CA ALA A 128 -9.33 -13.54 12.19
C ALA A 128 -9.74 -14.35 10.96
N VAL A 129 -11.00 -14.81 10.91
CA VAL A 129 -11.55 -15.54 9.76
C VAL A 129 -11.57 -14.66 8.51
N PHE A 130 -12.04 -13.41 8.63
CA PHE A 130 -12.10 -12.46 7.51
C PHE A 130 -10.73 -12.22 6.91
N LEU A 131 -9.70 -11.92 7.72
CA LEU A 131 -8.34 -11.68 7.25
C LEU A 131 -7.73 -12.92 6.59
N SER A 132 -7.95 -14.11 7.17
CA SER A 132 -7.50 -15.37 6.59
C SER A 132 -8.12 -15.63 5.22
N LEU A 133 -9.43 -15.42 5.07
CA LEU A 133 -10.12 -15.62 3.79
C LEU A 133 -9.73 -14.55 2.78
N LEU A 134 -9.54 -13.31 3.19
CA LEU A 134 -9.10 -12.22 2.32
C LEU A 134 -7.70 -12.49 1.78
N SER A 135 -6.74 -12.88 2.62
CA SER A 135 -5.40 -13.30 2.20
C SER A 135 -5.46 -14.45 1.21
N LYS A 136 -6.23 -15.49 1.53
CA LYS A 136 -6.40 -16.65 0.63
C LYS A 136 -6.90 -16.24 -0.76
N LEU A 137 -7.86 -15.31 -0.83
CA LEU A 137 -8.40 -14.84 -2.12
C LEU A 137 -7.39 -13.99 -2.88
N THR A 138 -6.68 -13.10 -2.20
CA THR A 138 -5.67 -12.22 -2.82
C THR A 138 -4.48 -13.01 -3.32
N ASP A 139 -4.01 -14.01 -2.56
CA ASP A 139 -2.88 -14.86 -2.96
C ASP A 139 -3.25 -15.74 -4.15
N ALA A 140 -4.39 -16.41 -4.09
CA ALA A 140 -4.86 -17.27 -5.20
C ALA A 140 -5.19 -16.49 -6.48
N GLY A 141 -5.55 -15.22 -6.35
CA GLY A 141 -5.88 -14.33 -7.47
C GLY A 141 -4.72 -13.47 -7.98
N ASN A 142 -3.56 -13.51 -7.31
CA ASN A 142 -2.45 -12.57 -7.54
C ASN A 142 -2.04 -12.47 -9.02
N ASP A 143 -1.82 -13.61 -9.69
CA ASP A 143 -1.37 -13.64 -11.09
C ASP A 143 -2.43 -13.19 -12.11
N ARG A 144 -3.68 -13.03 -11.68
CA ARG A 144 -4.78 -12.46 -12.49
C ARG A 144 -4.85 -10.94 -12.39
N SER A 145 -4.08 -10.34 -11.46
CA SER A 145 -4.02 -8.90 -11.28
C SER A 145 -3.24 -8.24 -12.42
N ARG A 146 -3.64 -7.03 -12.80
CA ARG A 146 -2.84 -6.16 -13.69
C ARG A 146 -1.55 -5.70 -13.03
N ALA A 147 -1.52 -5.67 -11.70
CA ALA A 147 -0.39 -5.29 -10.87
C ALA A 147 -0.21 -6.34 -9.76
N PRO A 148 0.32 -7.53 -10.08
CA PRO A 148 0.49 -8.58 -9.08
C PRO A 148 1.50 -8.16 -8.02
N LEU A 149 1.26 -8.61 -6.78
CA LEU A 149 2.25 -8.52 -5.70
C LEU A 149 3.49 -9.33 -6.08
N ARG A 150 4.65 -8.72 -5.95
CA ARG A 150 5.96 -9.31 -6.22
C ARG A 150 6.85 -9.07 -4.99
N ASP A 151 6.76 -9.96 -4.02
CA ASP A 151 7.62 -9.94 -2.83
C ASP A 151 8.56 -11.15 -2.87
N ASP A 152 9.80 -10.93 -3.29
CA ASP A 152 10.82 -11.98 -3.40
C ASP A 152 11.17 -12.61 -2.03
N ARG A 153 10.76 -11.99 -0.91
CA ARG A 153 10.96 -12.51 0.45
C ARG A 153 10.03 -13.69 0.77
N THR A 154 8.95 -13.83 0.02
CA THR A 154 7.94 -14.89 0.20
C THR A 154 8.08 -16.02 -0.81
N ASP A 155 9.06 -15.97 -1.73
CA ASP A 155 9.30 -17.01 -2.73
C ASP A 155 10.05 -18.22 -2.10
N PRO A 156 9.38 -19.36 -1.87
CA PRO A 156 9.99 -20.56 -1.29
C PRO A 156 11.05 -21.22 -2.17
N ALA A 157 11.20 -20.78 -3.44
CA ALA A 157 12.19 -21.32 -4.37
C ALA A 157 13.59 -20.70 -4.22
N ARG A 158 13.77 -19.74 -3.32
CA ARG A 158 15.06 -19.06 -3.05
C ARG A 158 15.67 -19.34 -1.68
N SER A 159 15.16 -20.37 -0.97
CA SER A 159 15.75 -20.87 0.29
C SER A 159 16.70 -22.02 0.06
#